data_09a531440499fa76d1311cfb5d3005f3
#
_entry.id   09a531440499fa76d1311cfb5d3005f3
#
_cell.length_a   1.000
_cell.length_b   1.000
_cell.length_c   1.000
_cell.angle_alpha   90.00
_cell.angle_beta   90.00
_cell.angle_gamma   90.00
#
_symmetry.space_group_name_H-M   'P 1'
#
loop_
_entity.id
_entity.type
_entity.pdbx_description
1 polymer ?
#
loop_
_entity_poly.entity_id
_entity_poly.type
_entity_poly.pdbx_seq_one_letter_code
_entity_poly.pdbx_strand_id
1 'polypeptide(L)'
;MIKVIDIANKAKVRVPEGQARKVLEPSEDGTRVHVAIKDVDSGNTYRAPRSDRTQVVYVLEGKNARIAHTNASGTVEHAGQRRSGIYLEPSEEATVTASETPLALLLVTVPKHTGKAGAAASPAGYFFEEARLRSLVDEKGIRERTFWVNKETGLSGSWDLQLGRMLYAPHGHSPRHVHRASTTSSVTPEHFYFIEEGVGEVKHDTGTLPVGPGSLVLIPAGEWHQLVASDTGFDYIEFQAPFDFVTTMDHDPLGKNWYIKGTDDGTGKPKLWVQS
;
A
#
# COMPACT_ATOMS: atom_id res chain seq x y z
N MET A 1 -15.30 12.54 -5.72
CA MET A 1 -15.51 12.87 -4.27
C MET A 1 -14.82 11.82 -3.42
N ILE A 2 -14.02 12.25 -2.45
CA ILE A 2 -13.30 11.37 -1.52
C ILE A 2 -14.31 10.56 -0.69
N LYS A 3 -14.03 9.28 -0.48
CA LYS A 3 -14.84 8.38 0.34
C LYS A 3 -14.01 7.86 1.51
N VAL A 4 -14.61 7.86 2.70
CA VAL A 4 -14.07 7.14 3.88
C VAL A 4 -14.97 5.95 4.14
N ILE A 5 -14.38 4.77 4.12
CA ILE A 5 -15.06 3.48 4.29
C ILE A 5 -14.62 2.89 5.62
N ASP A 6 -15.54 2.76 6.56
CA ASP A 6 -15.31 2.01 7.79
C ASP A 6 -15.43 0.50 7.50
N ILE A 7 -14.30 -0.18 7.57
CA ILE A 7 -14.23 -1.62 7.26
C ILE A 7 -14.99 -2.45 8.29
N ALA A 8 -15.11 -1.99 9.53
CA ALA A 8 -15.87 -2.70 10.55
C ALA A 8 -17.36 -2.82 10.18
N ASN A 9 -17.88 -1.85 9.45
CA ASN A 9 -19.26 -1.82 8.97
C ASN A 9 -19.50 -2.66 7.70
N LYS A 10 -18.46 -3.19 7.07
CA LYS A 10 -18.60 -4.10 5.92
C LYS A 10 -19.03 -5.49 6.38
N ALA A 11 -20.01 -6.05 5.69
CA ALA A 11 -20.53 -7.38 6.02
C ALA A 11 -19.43 -8.45 5.91
N LYS A 12 -19.34 -9.29 6.95
CA LYS A 12 -18.51 -10.50 6.93
C LYS A 12 -19.27 -11.62 6.23
N VAL A 13 -18.64 -12.26 5.26
CA VAL A 13 -19.16 -13.42 4.56
C VAL A 13 -18.29 -14.62 4.91
N ARG A 14 -18.92 -15.73 5.30
CA ARG A 14 -18.20 -16.99 5.56
C ARG A 14 -17.67 -17.54 4.24
N VAL A 15 -16.39 -17.91 4.23
CA VAL A 15 -15.68 -18.55 3.13
C VAL A 15 -14.97 -19.81 3.66
N PRO A 16 -14.54 -20.75 2.81
CA PRO A 16 -13.93 -22.00 3.28
C PRO A 16 -12.74 -21.80 4.23
N GLU A 17 -11.91 -20.80 3.97
CA GLU A 17 -10.71 -20.50 4.77
C GLU A 17 -10.97 -19.69 6.03
N GLY A 18 -12.18 -19.11 6.21
CA GLY A 18 -12.49 -18.26 7.35
C GLY A 18 -13.62 -17.26 7.06
N GLN A 19 -13.33 -15.97 7.09
CA GLN A 19 -14.27 -14.90 6.76
C GLN A 19 -13.66 -13.91 5.77
N ALA A 20 -14.51 -13.25 4.99
CA ALA A 20 -14.10 -12.20 4.06
C ALA A 20 -14.98 -10.95 4.19
N ARG A 21 -14.38 -9.78 4.01
CA ARG A 21 -15.07 -8.51 3.79
C ARG A 21 -14.61 -7.93 2.47
N LYS A 22 -15.54 -7.69 1.57
CA LYS A 22 -15.30 -6.88 0.38
C LYS A 22 -15.30 -5.42 0.80
N VAL A 23 -14.20 -4.73 0.64
CA VAL A 23 -14.05 -3.34 1.06
C VAL A 23 -14.29 -2.39 -0.09
N LEU A 24 -13.66 -2.64 -1.23
CA LEU A 24 -13.86 -1.95 -2.49
C LEU A 24 -14.06 -2.95 -3.63
N GLU A 25 -15.12 -2.74 -4.40
CA GLU A 25 -15.42 -3.49 -5.61
C GLU A 25 -15.46 -2.52 -6.80
N PRO A 26 -14.68 -2.76 -7.86
CA PRO A 26 -14.62 -1.85 -9.02
C PRO A 26 -15.97 -1.51 -9.62
N SER A 27 -16.87 -2.49 -9.71
CA SER A 27 -18.22 -2.32 -10.30
C SER A 27 -19.18 -1.51 -9.43
N GLU A 28 -18.95 -1.45 -8.12
CA GLU A 28 -19.85 -0.82 -7.15
C GLU A 28 -19.34 0.55 -6.70
N ASP A 29 -18.03 0.69 -6.55
CA ASP A 29 -17.40 1.86 -5.96
C ASP A 29 -16.86 2.87 -6.98
N GLY A 30 -16.86 2.50 -8.27
CA GLY A 30 -16.35 3.36 -9.34
C GLY A 30 -14.83 3.51 -9.30
N THR A 31 -14.13 2.51 -8.78
CA THR A 31 -12.66 2.41 -8.72
C THR A 31 -12.16 1.32 -9.67
N ARG A 32 -10.88 1.33 -9.98
CA ARG A 32 -10.22 0.23 -10.71
C ARG A 32 -9.59 -0.79 -9.77
N VAL A 33 -9.46 -0.45 -8.50
CA VAL A 33 -8.78 -1.23 -7.48
C VAL A 33 -9.82 -2.06 -6.70
N HIS A 34 -9.53 -3.35 -6.54
CA HIS A 34 -10.27 -4.22 -5.62
C HIS A 34 -9.51 -4.29 -4.30
N VAL A 35 -10.21 -4.13 -3.18
CA VAL A 35 -9.66 -4.28 -1.83
C VAL A 35 -10.57 -5.19 -1.01
N ALA A 36 -9.97 -6.19 -0.35
CA ALA A 36 -10.67 -7.06 0.57
C ALA A 36 -9.85 -7.33 1.84
N ILE A 37 -10.54 -7.63 2.92
CA ILE A 37 -9.94 -8.20 4.13
C ILE A 37 -10.35 -9.66 4.22
N LYS A 38 -9.39 -10.54 4.51
CA LYS A 38 -9.60 -11.97 4.75
C LYS A 38 -9.13 -12.32 6.15
N ASP A 39 -10.05 -12.83 6.96
CA ASP A 39 -9.73 -13.48 8.20
C ASP A 39 -9.54 -14.99 7.88
N VAL A 40 -8.33 -15.52 8.08
CA VAL A 40 -7.98 -16.93 7.83
C VAL A 40 -7.88 -17.63 9.16
N ASP A 41 -8.76 -18.60 9.40
CA ASP A 41 -8.77 -19.35 10.66
C ASP A 41 -7.50 -20.22 10.79
N SER A 42 -7.05 -20.48 12.01
CA SER A 42 -5.88 -21.32 12.29
C SER A 42 -6.01 -22.71 11.60
N GLY A 43 -4.93 -23.18 11.01
CA GLY A 43 -4.87 -24.41 10.22
C GLY A 43 -5.40 -24.29 8.78
N ASN A 44 -6.01 -23.16 8.42
CA ASN A 44 -6.56 -22.94 7.09
C ASN A 44 -5.57 -22.20 6.17
N THR A 45 -5.86 -22.26 4.87
CA THR A 45 -5.03 -21.68 3.82
C THR A 45 -5.88 -20.79 2.91
N TYR A 46 -5.52 -19.53 2.80
CA TYR A 46 -6.00 -18.64 1.75
C TYR A 46 -5.18 -18.87 0.48
N ARG A 47 -5.84 -18.87 -0.67
CA ARG A 47 -5.20 -18.94 -1.98
C ARG A 47 -5.47 -17.66 -2.77
N ALA A 48 -4.41 -16.96 -3.17
CA ALA A 48 -4.44 -15.93 -4.19
C ALA A 48 -4.25 -16.63 -5.55
N PRO A 49 -5.33 -16.78 -6.34
CA PRO A 49 -5.27 -17.54 -7.58
C PRO A 49 -4.51 -16.75 -8.67
N ARG A 50 -4.07 -17.45 -9.69
CA ARG A 50 -3.55 -16.82 -10.91
C ARG A 50 -4.60 -15.89 -11.51
N SER A 51 -4.14 -14.73 -11.94
CA SER A 51 -4.97 -13.65 -12.45
C SER A 51 -4.26 -12.96 -13.62
N ASP A 52 -4.98 -12.19 -14.41
CA ASP A 52 -4.44 -11.21 -15.36
C ASP A 52 -4.11 -9.86 -14.72
N ARG A 53 -4.28 -9.78 -13.39
CA ARG A 53 -4.07 -8.58 -12.58
C ARG A 53 -2.88 -8.73 -11.65
N THR A 54 -2.27 -7.62 -11.29
CA THR A 54 -1.29 -7.53 -10.21
C THR A 54 -2.01 -7.66 -8.87
N GLN A 55 -1.46 -8.47 -7.96
CA GLN A 55 -2.04 -8.71 -6.64
C GLN A 55 -1.01 -8.48 -5.53
N VAL A 56 -1.47 -8.00 -4.39
CA VAL A 56 -0.70 -8.00 -3.14
C VAL A 56 -1.52 -8.68 -2.06
N VAL A 57 -0.88 -9.61 -1.36
CA VAL A 57 -1.40 -10.22 -0.14
C VAL A 57 -0.50 -9.79 1.01
N TYR A 58 -1.05 -9.01 1.93
CA TYR A 58 -0.32 -8.46 3.07
C TYR A 58 -0.89 -8.97 4.39
N VAL A 59 -0.01 -9.36 5.32
CA VAL A 59 -0.38 -9.82 6.65
C VAL A 59 -0.58 -8.61 7.58
N LEU A 60 -1.84 -8.25 7.81
CA LEU A 60 -2.24 -7.18 8.74
C LEU A 60 -2.00 -7.61 10.19
N GLU A 61 -2.44 -8.83 10.51
CA GLU A 61 -2.35 -9.37 11.86
C GLU A 61 -1.99 -10.86 11.84
N GLY A 62 -1.34 -11.31 12.90
CA GLY A 62 -0.94 -12.69 13.11
C GLY A 62 0.57 -12.89 12.92
N LYS A 63 0.98 -14.11 13.20
CA LYS A 63 2.38 -14.56 13.15
C LYS A 63 2.44 -16.01 12.68
N ASN A 64 3.65 -16.46 12.33
CA ASN A 64 3.90 -17.83 11.85
C ASN A 64 3.05 -18.20 10.62
N ALA A 65 2.82 -17.22 9.71
CA ALA A 65 2.23 -17.50 8.42
C ALA A 65 3.23 -18.24 7.54
N ARG A 66 2.79 -19.28 6.83
CA ARG A 66 3.56 -19.88 5.75
C ARG A 66 3.03 -19.35 4.43
N ILE A 67 3.90 -18.66 3.69
CA ILE A 67 3.57 -18.06 2.39
C ILE A 67 4.33 -18.82 1.32
N ALA A 68 3.61 -19.53 0.45
CA ALA A 68 4.20 -20.18 -0.71
C ALA A 68 3.86 -19.37 -1.97
N HIS A 69 4.89 -18.96 -2.70
CA HIS A 69 4.81 -18.21 -3.94
C HIS A 69 5.17 -19.11 -5.12
N THR A 70 4.32 -19.16 -6.11
CA THR A 70 4.53 -19.97 -7.33
C THR A 70 4.55 -19.06 -8.57
N ASN A 71 5.67 -19.11 -9.27
CA ASN A 71 5.88 -18.44 -10.54
C ASN A 71 6.42 -19.41 -11.61
N ALA A 72 6.89 -18.90 -12.74
CA ALA A 72 7.44 -19.71 -13.83
C ALA A 72 8.69 -20.53 -13.44
N SER A 73 9.43 -20.09 -12.40
CA SER A 73 10.65 -20.77 -11.92
C SER A 73 10.37 -21.85 -10.87
N GLY A 74 9.12 -21.97 -10.40
CA GLY A 74 8.70 -22.94 -9.38
C GLY A 74 8.07 -22.29 -8.17
N THR A 75 8.02 -23.04 -7.06
CA THR A 75 7.43 -22.59 -5.79
C THR A 75 8.52 -22.33 -4.76
N VAL A 76 8.44 -21.17 -4.09
CA VAL A 76 9.32 -20.80 -2.97
C VAL A 76 8.46 -20.55 -1.74
N GLU A 77 8.89 -21.07 -0.59
CA GLU A 77 8.22 -20.87 0.70
C GLU A 77 8.94 -19.80 1.55
N HIS A 78 8.15 -18.99 2.25
CA HIS A 78 8.59 -17.94 3.16
C HIS A 78 7.83 -18.05 4.49
N ALA A 79 8.53 -17.73 5.59
CA ALA A 79 7.86 -17.46 6.87
C ALA A 79 7.38 -16.02 6.90
N GLY A 80 6.09 -15.83 7.16
CA GLY A 80 5.46 -14.51 7.22
C GLY A 80 4.94 -14.17 8.62
N GLN A 81 4.80 -12.89 8.86
CA GLN A 81 4.24 -12.32 10.09
C GLN A 81 3.58 -10.98 9.79
N ARG A 82 2.99 -10.32 10.80
CA ARG A 82 2.51 -8.94 10.62
C ARG A 82 3.59 -8.09 9.92
N ARG A 83 3.17 -7.31 8.91
CA ARG A 83 4.04 -6.46 8.07
C ARG A 83 4.96 -7.24 7.12
N SER A 84 4.56 -8.43 6.77
CA SER A 84 5.10 -9.13 5.60
C SER A 84 4.03 -9.35 4.55
N GLY A 85 4.43 -9.63 3.33
CA GLY A 85 3.48 -9.89 2.25
C GLY A 85 4.14 -10.42 1.00
N ILE A 86 3.31 -10.68 0.01
CA ILE A 86 3.73 -11.14 -1.30
C ILE A 86 3.13 -10.24 -2.37
N TYR A 87 3.97 -9.76 -3.26
CA TYR A 87 3.59 -9.10 -4.50
C TYR A 87 3.60 -10.14 -5.62
N LEU A 88 2.52 -10.20 -6.38
CA LEU A 88 2.32 -11.15 -7.46
C LEU A 88 2.13 -10.40 -8.79
N GLU A 89 2.95 -10.74 -9.76
CA GLU A 89 2.71 -10.36 -11.15
C GLU A 89 1.56 -11.19 -11.75
N PRO A 90 0.93 -10.72 -12.83
CA PRO A 90 -0.03 -11.53 -13.58
C PRO A 90 0.49 -12.94 -13.87
N SER A 91 -0.37 -13.93 -13.77
CA SER A 91 -0.08 -15.37 -13.95
C SER A 91 0.69 -16.04 -12.80
N GLU A 92 1.02 -15.34 -11.75
CA GLU A 92 1.57 -15.92 -10.52
C GLU A 92 0.47 -16.22 -9.50
N GLU A 93 0.77 -17.08 -8.54
CA GLU A 93 -0.14 -17.42 -7.46
C GLU A 93 0.60 -17.54 -6.13
N ALA A 94 -0.14 -17.37 -5.04
CA ALA A 94 0.39 -17.64 -3.71
C ALA A 94 -0.64 -18.34 -2.83
N THR A 95 -0.13 -19.07 -1.83
CA THR A 95 -0.93 -19.54 -0.71
C THR A 95 -0.41 -18.95 0.59
N VAL A 96 -1.32 -18.58 1.49
CA VAL A 96 -0.99 -18.08 2.82
C VAL A 96 -1.70 -18.96 3.85
N THR A 97 -0.94 -19.74 4.60
CA THR A 97 -1.44 -20.67 5.61
C THR A 97 -1.28 -20.08 6.99
N ALA A 98 -2.37 -20.03 7.74
CA ALA A 98 -2.41 -19.69 9.15
C ALA A 98 -2.01 -20.92 9.99
N SER A 99 -0.74 -21.05 10.33
CA SER A 99 -0.23 -22.29 10.94
C SER A 99 -0.77 -22.52 12.35
N GLU A 100 -0.59 -21.58 13.24
CA GLU A 100 -0.91 -21.74 14.67
C GLU A 100 -1.95 -20.74 15.18
N THR A 101 -1.95 -19.54 14.62
CA THR A 101 -2.85 -18.45 15.01
C THR A 101 -3.61 -17.97 13.77
N PRO A 102 -4.85 -17.47 13.94
CA PRO A 102 -5.56 -16.83 12.85
C PRO A 102 -4.76 -15.67 12.26
N LEU A 103 -4.97 -15.38 10.97
CA LEU A 103 -4.38 -14.26 10.27
C LEU A 103 -5.46 -13.31 9.77
N ALA A 104 -5.17 -12.01 9.77
CA ALA A 104 -5.91 -11.04 8.97
C ALA A 104 -5.04 -10.61 7.78
N LEU A 105 -5.59 -10.69 6.59
CA LEU A 105 -4.91 -10.35 5.33
C LEU A 105 -5.60 -9.17 4.67
N LEU A 106 -4.80 -8.19 4.23
CA LEU A 106 -5.23 -7.16 3.28
C LEU A 106 -4.89 -7.64 1.87
N LEU A 107 -5.89 -7.67 1.01
CA LEU A 107 -5.77 -8.04 -0.39
C LEU A 107 -5.97 -6.79 -1.24
N VAL A 108 -5.00 -6.49 -2.09
CA VAL A 108 -5.09 -5.41 -3.07
C VAL A 108 -4.89 -5.99 -4.45
N THR A 109 -5.84 -5.76 -5.36
CA THR A 109 -5.75 -6.22 -6.75
C THR A 109 -5.96 -5.04 -7.69
N VAL A 110 -5.02 -4.85 -8.60
CA VAL A 110 -5.03 -3.73 -9.55
C VAL A 110 -4.93 -4.23 -10.99
N PRO A 111 -5.53 -3.54 -11.96
CA PRO A 111 -5.34 -3.86 -13.36
C PRO A 111 -3.87 -3.72 -13.77
N LYS A 112 -3.41 -4.53 -14.70
CA LYS A 112 -2.11 -4.33 -15.33
C LYS A 112 -2.10 -2.99 -16.03
N HIS A 113 -1.09 -2.18 -15.76
CA HIS A 113 -0.89 -0.91 -16.42
C HIS A 113 0.01 -1.10 -17.65
N THR A 114 -0.52 -0.79 -18.80
CA THR A 114 0.21 -0.87 -20.08
C THR A 114 1.06 0.38 -20.35
N GLY A 115 1.36 1.15 -19.31
CA GLY A 115 2.06 2.44 -19.37
C GLY A 115 3.41 2.38 -20.07
N LYS A 116 4.14 3.36 -20.09
CA LYS A 116 5.46 3.69 -20.63
C LYS A 116 6.02 2.68 -21.65
N ALA A 117 5.87 3.00 -22.94
CA ALA A 117 6.55 2.28 -24.01
C ALA A 117 8.07 2.22 -23.70
N GLY A 118 8.63 1.02 -23.60
CA GLY A 118 10.02 0.79 -23.23
C GLY A 118 10.29 0.52 -21.75
N ALA A 119 9.26 0.40 -20.91
CA ALA A 119 9.44 -0.15 -19.56
C ALA A 119 10.04 -1.57 -19.65
N ALA A 120 11.05 -1.85 -18.84
CA ALA A 120 11.58 -3.20 -18.71
C ALA A 120 10.43 -4.16 -18.36
N ALA A 121 10.56 -5.43 -18.76
CA ALA A 121 9.59 -6.46 -18.39
C ALA A 121 9.33 -6.36 -16.88
N SER A 122 8.07 -6.52 -16.48
CA SER A 122 7.71 -6.59 -15.07
C SER A 122 8.59 -7.64 -14.40
N PRO A 123 9.19 -7.35 -13.25
CA PRO A 123 9.93 -8.36 -12.50
C PRO A 123 8.96 -9.45 -12.05
N ALA A 124 9.49 -10.63 -11.74
CA ALA A 124 8.72 -11.65 -11.05
C ALA A 124 8.21 -11.11 -9.72
N GLY A 125 7.10 -11.64 -9.25
CA GLY A 125 6.60 -11.39 -7.91
C GLY A 125 7.63 -11.75 -6.84
N TYR A 126 7.49 -11.17 -5.66
CA TYR A 126 8.45 -11.35 -4.58
C TYR A 126 7.80 -11.24 -3.20
N PHE A 127 8.41 -11.95 -2.26
CA PHE A 127 8.09 -11.79 -0.84
C PHE A 127 8.80 -10.57 -0.26
N PHE A 128 8.12 -9.83 0.59
CA PHE A 128 8.70 -8.72 1.36
C PHE A 128 8.39 -8.85 2.85
N GLU A 129 9.33 -8.38 3.65
CA GLU A 129 9.19 -8.22 5.09
C GLU A 129 9.68 -6.81 5.46
N GLU A 130 8.81 -5.99 6.05
CA GLU A 130 9.10 -4.57 6.30
C GLU A 130 10.42 -4.35 7.06
N ALA A 131 10.70 -5.20 8.06
CA ALA A 131 11.91 -5.09 8.86
C ALA A 131 13.22 -5.20 8.04
N ARG A 132 13.14 -5.73 6.82
CA ARG A 132 14.30 -5.86 5.90
C ARG A 132 14.36 -4.77 4.86
N LEU A 133 13.37 -3.88 4.84
CA LEU A 133 13.27 -2.82 3.86
C LEU A 133 13.84 -1.51 4.40
N ARG A 134 14.22 -0.67 3.47
CA ARG A 134 14.72 0.67 3.77
C ARG A 134 13.58 1.59 4.14
N SER A 135 13.70 2.25 5.30
CA SER A 135 12.81 3.35 5.68
C SER A 135 13.42 4.70 5.31
N LEU A 136 12.57 5.60 4.92
CA LEU A 136 12.89 7.00 4.64
C LEU A 136 12.27 7.88 5.71
N VAL A 137 12.95 8.96 6.06
CA VAL A 137 12.45 9.99 6.97
C VAL A 137 12.50 11.34 6.26
N ASP A 138 11.48 12.17 6.43
CA ASP A 138 11.50 13.49 5.85
C ASP A 138 12.48 14.44 6.57
N GLU A 139 12.76 15.57 5.96
CA GLU A 139 13.72 16.56 6.44
C GLU A 139 13.44 17.07 7.86
N LYS A 140 12.17 17.06 8.30
CA LYS A 140 11.74 17.49 9.63
C LYS A 140 11.55 16.35 10.63
N GLY A 141 11.69 15.10 10.18
CA GLY A 141 11.48 13.93 11.03
C GLY A 141 10.03 13.70 11.45
N ILE A 142 9.06 14.31 10.78
CA ILE A 142 7.64 14.19 11.12
C ILE A 142 6.91 13.13 10.31
N ARG A 143 7.51 12.69 9.21
CA ARG A 143 6.98 11.61 8.36
C ARG A 143 8.05 10.57 8.14
N GLU A 144 7.64 9.31 8.25
CA GLU A 144 8.47 8.16 7.88
C GLU A 144 7.75 7.32 6.83
N ARG A 145 8.48 6.73 5.89
CA ARG A 145 7.95 5.93 4.79
C ARG A 145 8.79 4.69 4.57
N THR A 146 8.12 3.55 4.39
CA THR A 146 8.74 2.30 3.95
C THR A 146 7.99 1.78 2.75
N PHE A 147 8.64 1.69 1.60
CA PHE A 147 8.04 1.11 0.41
C PHE A 147 8.17 -0.40 0.41
N TRP A 148 7.07 -1.09 0.18
CA TRP A 148 7.01 -2.54 -0.01
C TRP A 148 6.96 -2.91 -1.49
N VAL A 149 6.20 -2.14 -2.27
CA VAL A 149 6.09 -2.25 -3.73
C VAL A 149 6.32 -0.87 -4.31
N ASN A 150 7.41 -0.71 -5.03
CA ASN A 150 7.74 0.53 -5.73
C ASN A 150 8.86 0.28 -6.74
N LYS A 151 8.70 0.75 -7.98
CA LYS A 151 9.70 0.62 -9.03
C LYS A 151 11.07 1.21 -8.65
N GLU A 152 11.10 2.21 -7.78
CA GLU A 152 12.29 2.97 -7.43
C GLU A 152 13.13 2.34 -6.31
N THR A 153 12.59 1.37 -5.59
CA THR A 153 13.31 0.68 -4.51
C THR A 153 14.19 -0.46 -5.01
N GLY A 154 14.15 -0.76 -6.31
CA GLY A 154 14.87 -1.87 -6.92
C GLY A 154 14.28 -3.25 -6.60
N LEU A 155 13.22 -3.33 -5.79
CA LEU A 155 12.53 -4.57 -5.47
C LEU A 155 11.44 -4.92 -6.46
N SER A 156 10.87 -3.92 -7.14
CA SER A 156 9.81 -4.10 -8.10
C SER A 156 9.97 -3.11 -9.24
N GLY A 157 9.87 -3.60 -10.46
CA GLY A 157 9.75 -2.76 -11.66
C GLY A 157 8.32 -2.43 -12.03
N SER A 158 7.35 -2.71 -11.16
CA SER A 158 5.94 -2.53 -11.48
C SER A 158 5.54 -1.06 -11.57
N TRP A 159 4.81 -0.76 -12.63
CA TRP A 159 4.12 0.51 -12.81
C TRP A 159 2.63 0.42 -12.42
N ASP A 160 2.19 -0.76 -12.01
CA ASP A 160 0.78 -1.02 -11.71
C ASP A 160 0.38 -0.46 -10.35
N LEU A 161 1.31 -0.51 -9.38
CA LEU A 161 1.05 -0.22 -7.99
C LEU A 161 2.28 0.33 -7.29
N GLN A 162 2.10 1.37 -6.49
CA GLN A 162 2.97 1.69 -5.35
C GLN A 162 2.23 1.29 -4.08
N LEU A 163 2.93 0.64 -3.16
CA LEU A 163 2.38 0.28 -1.86
C LEU A 163 3.47 0.34 -0.79
N GLY A 164 3.12 0.88 0.37
CA GLY A 164 4.04 0.99 1.48
C GLY A 164 3.36 1.49 2.74
N ARG A 165 4.15 1.64 3.79
CA ARG A 165 3.72 2.18 5.07
C ARG A 165 4.16 3.62 5.23
N MET A 166 3.31 4.41 5.85
CA MET A 166 3.58 5.77 6.26
C MET A 166 3.34 5.92 7.77
N LEU A 167 4.24 6.60 8.43
CA LEU A 167 4.11 7.04 9.81
C LEU A 167 4.11 8.57 9.84
N TYR A 168 3.16 9.15 10.55
CA TYR A 168 3.15 10.57 10.88
C TYR A 168 3.30 10.74 12.38
N ALA A 169 4.22 11.61 12.79
CA ALA A 169 4.28 12.07 14.16
C ALA A 169 2.96 12.79 14.57
N PRO A 170 2.70 12.99 15.86
CA PRO A 170 1.62 13.85 16.32
C PRO A 170 1.59 15.18 15.55
N HIS A 171 0.40 15.58 15.09
CA HIS A 171 0.15 16.75 14.24
C HIS A 171 0.89 16.77 12.89
N GLY A 172 1.51 15.63 12.53
CA GLY A 172 2.13 15.45 11.21
C GLY A 172 1.09 15.48 10.10
N HIS A 173 1.48 15.96 8.94
CA HIS A 173 0.57 16.05 7.80
C HIS A 173 1.31 15.90 6.46
N SER A 174 0.57 15.52 5.41
CA SER A 174 1.07 15.68 4.03
C SER A 174 0.93 17.14 3.58
N PRO A 175 1.70 17.60 2.59
CA PRO A 175 1.32 18.78 1.83
C PRO A 175 -0.09 18.60 1.25
N ARG A 176 -0.82 19.68 0.99
CA ARG A 176 -2.00 19.60 0.14
C ARG A 176 -1.54 19.34 -1.29
N HIS A 177 -2.00 18.27 -1.90
CA HIS A 177 -1.49 17.81 -3.18
C HIS A 177 -2.54 17.07 -4.01
N VAL A 178 -2.19 16.84 -5.27
CA VAL A 178 -2.98 16.06 -6.22
C VAL A 178 -2.05 15.19 -7.06
N HIS A 179 -2.50 13.98 -7.39
CA HIS A 179 -1.83 13.12 -8.33
C HIS A 179 -2.49 13.22 -9.70
N ARG A 180 -1.66 13.35 -10.73
CA ARG A 180 -2.10 13.43 -12.14
C ARG A 180 -1.34 12.40 -12.96
N ALA A 181 -1.92 11.96 -14.06
CA ALA A 181 -1.20 11.13 -15.01
C ALA A 181 0.14 11.79 -15.40
N SER A 182 1.19 11.00 -15.53
CA SER A 182 2.45 11.47 -16.09
C SER A 182 2.29 11.77 -17.58
N THR A 183 3.31 12.32 -18.21
CA THR A 183 3.32 12.55 -19.66
C THR A 183 3.33 11.25 -20.47
N THR A 184 3.63 10.14 -19.84
CA THR A 184 3.71 8.79 -20.42
C THR A 184 2.51 7.91 -20.09
N SER A 185 1.58 8.40 -19.28
CA SER A 185 0.37 7.70 -18.87
C SER A 185 -0.88 8.47 -19.25
N SER A 186 -1.89 7.77 -19.80
CA SER A 186 -3.23 8.30 -19.99
C SER A 186 -4.14 8.11 -18.77
N VAL A 187 -3.62 7.46 -17.74
CA VAL A 187 -4.41 7.04 -16.58
C VAL A 187 -3.97 7.80 -15.34
N THR A 188 -4.84 8.64 -14.81
CA THR A 188 -4.63 9.31 -13.52
C THR A 188 -4.78 8.29 -12.39
N PRO A 189 -3.85 8.25 -11.41
CA PRO A 189 -3.92 7.29 -10.33
C PRO A 189 -5.07 7.57 -9.37
N GLU A 190 -5.56 6.51 -8.76
CA GLU A 190 -6.35 6.55 -7.54
C GLU A 190 -5.42 6.37 -6.36
N HIS A 191 -5.72 7.04 -5.24
CA HIS A 191 -4.90 7.04 -4.06
C HIS A 191 -5.70 6.54 -2.86
N PHE A 192 -5.07 5.72 -2.02
CA PHE A 192 -5.73 5.03 -0.93
C PHE A 192 -4.90 5.11 0.35
N TYR A 193 -5.60 5.26 1.49
CA TYR A 193 -5.02 5.15 2.83
C TYR A 193 -5.81 4.13 3.65
N PHE A 194 -5.17 3.08 4.09
CA PHE A 194 -5.73 2.17 5.09
C PHE A 194 -5.10 2.51 6.44
N ILE A 195 -5.91 3.07 7.35
CA ILE A 195 -5.44 3.52 8.66
C ILE A 195 -5.33 2.32 9.59
N GLU A 196 -4.12 1.97 10.04
CA GLU A 196 -3.87 0.92 11.03
C GLU A 196 -3.99 1.46 12.46
N GLU A 197 -3.37 2.61 12.74
CA GLU A 197 -3.34 3.20 14.09
C GLU A 197 -3.40 4.74 14.01
N GLY A 198 -3.89 5.36 15.11
CA GLY A 198 -4.03 6.80 15.20
C GLY A 198 -5.34 7.32 14.62
N VAL A 199 -5.61 8.60 14.85
CA VAL A 199 -6.80 9.30 14.37
C VAL A 199 -6.43 10.65 13.75
N GLY A 200 -7.29 11.17 12.89
CA GLY A 200 -7.10 12.46 12.25
C GLY A 200 -8.14 12.72 11.17
N GLU A 201 -7.75 13.40 10.11
CA GLU A 201 -8.67 13.85 9.09
C GLU A 201 -8.05 13.87 7.69
N VAL A 202 -8.88 13.68 6.68
CA VAL A 202 -8.57 13.99 5.29
C VAL A 202 -9.26 15.29 4.91
N LYS A 203 -8.46 16.31 4.58
CA LYS A 203 -8.94 17.59 4.05
C LYS A 203 -9.01 17.52 2.53
N HIS A 204 -10.07 18.08 1.97
CA HIS A 204 -10.27 18.19 0.52
C HIS A 204 -10.99 19.50 0.18
N ASP A 205 -11.23 19.79 -1.10
CA ASP A 205 -11.74 21.09 -1.56
C ASP A 205 -13.09 21.49 -0.96
N THR A 206 -13.92 20.52 -0.62
CA THR A 206 -15.28 20.77 -0.14
C THR A 206 -15.49 20.45 1.34
N GLY A 207 -14.44 20.11 2.08
CA GLY A 207 -14.55 19.84 3.50
C GLY A 207 -13.46 18.97 4.10
N THR A 208 -13.80 18.36 5.22
CA THR A 208 -12.92 17.50 6.01
C THR A 208 -13.66 16.25 6.43
N LEU A 209 -13.01 15.10 6.33
CA LEU A 209 -13.56 13.80 6.71
C LEU A 209 -12.70 13.19 7.83
N PRO A 210 -13.28 12.81 8.96
CA PRO A 210 -12.55 12.14 10.04
C PRO A 210 -12.14 10.73 9.60
N VAL A 211 -10.97 10.28 10.05
CA VAL A 211 -10.44 8.94 9.80
C VAL A 211 -9.79 8.38 11.06
N GLY A 212 -9.82 7.06 11.20
CA GLY A 212 -9.24 6.34 12.33
C GLY A 212 -8.96 4.87 11.99
N PRO A 213 -8.52 4.06 12.96
CA PRO A 213 -8.19 2.67 12.73
C PRO A 213 -9.32 1.89 12.05
N GLY A 214 -8.97 1.13 11.01
CA GLY A 214 -9.95 0.39 10.19
C GLY A 214 -10.66 1.23 9.13
N SER A 215 -10.31 2.51 8.96
CA SER A 215 -10.79 3.30 7.83
C SER A 215 -9.98 3.03 6.57
N LEU A 216 -10.66 2.81 5.45
CA LEU A 216 -10.06 2.90 4.11
C LEU A 216 -10.54 4.19 3.45
N VAL A 217 -9.61 5.05 3.09
CA VAL A 217 -9.86 6.28 2.34
C VAL A 217 -9.63 6.01 0.86
N LEU A 218 -10.62 6.28 0.02
CA LEU A 218 -10.48 6.32 -1.44
C LEU A 218 -10.45 7.77 -1.89
N ILE A 219 -9.35 8.17 -2.50
CA ILE A 219 -9.17 9.47 -3.15
C ILE A 219 -9.23 9.23 -4.66
N PRO A 220 -10.32 9.66 -5.31
CA PRO A 220 -10.44 9.51 -6.75
C PRO A 220 -9.37 10.26 -7.52
N ALA A 221 -9.18 9.84 -8.76
CA ALA A 221 -8.22 10.45 -9.67
C ALA A 221 -8.42 11.98 -9.77
N GLY A 222 -7.33 12.74 -9.57
CA GLY A 222 -7.29 14.19 -9.72
C GLY A 222 -7.91 15.01 -8.59
N GLU A 223 -8.30 14.40 -7.49
CA GLU A 223 -8.83 15.11 -6.30
C GLU A 223 -7.70 15.68 -5.44
N TRP A 224 -7.80 16.97 -5.09
CA TRP A 224 -6.90 17.61 -4.14
C TRP A 224 -7.17 17.10 -2.72
N HIS A 225 -6.11 16.78 -2.01
CA HIS A 225 -6.24 16.24 -0.65
C HIS A 225 -5.03 16.52 0.23
N GLN A 226 -5.24 16.39 1.53
CA GLN A 226 -4.23 16.46 2.58
C GLN A 226 -4.63 15.53 3.72
N LEU A 227 -3.73 14.68 4.17
CA LEU A 227 -3.92 13.87 5.37
C LEU A 227 -3.27 14.58 6.55
N VAL A 228 -4.01 14.71 7.67
CA VAL A 228 -3.56 15.41 8.88
C VAL A 228 -3.78 14.50 10.09
N ALA A 229 -2.71 14.19 10.80
CA ALA A 229 -2.76 13.43 12.04
C ALA A 229 -3.17 14.32 13.23
N SER A 230 -3.89 13.74 14.18
CA SER A 230 -4.15 14.38 15.47
C SER A 230 -2.93 14.29 16.39
N ASP A 231 -3.14 14.45 17.68
CA ASP A 231 -2.14 14.30 18.75
C ASP A 231 -1.61 12.88 18.94
N THR A 232 -2.23 11.88 18.33
CA THR A 232 -1.77 10.48 18.37
C THR A 232 -0.84 10.11 17.22
N GLY A 233 -0.72 10.95 16.20
CA GLY A 233 -0.03 10.58 14.95
C GLY A 233 -0.85 9.62 14.09
N PHE A 234 -0.21 9.08 13.02
CA PHE A 234 -0.77 8.05 12.16
C PHE A 234 0.23 6.95 11.88
N ASP A 235 -0.30 5.72 11.78
CA ASP A 235 0.31 4.57 11.13
C ASP A 235 -0.67 4.05 10.09
N TYR A 236 -0.29 4.09 8.82
CA TYR A 236 -1.19 3.71 7.75
C TYR A 236 -0.47 3.11 6.54
N ILE A 237 -1.19 2.29 5.81
CA ILE A 237 -0.77 1.74 4.52
C ILE A 237 -1.24 2.68 3.43
N GLU A 238 -0.29 3.16 2.62
CA GLU A 238 -0.55 3.99 1.45
C GLU A 238 -0.40 3.15 0.19
N PHE A 239 -1.36 3.25 -0.74
CA PHE A 239 -1.18 2.68 -2.06
C PHE A 239 -1.79 3.55 -3.16
N GLN A 240 -1.18 3.49 -4.32
CA GLN A 240 -1.54 4.27 -5.51
C GLN A 240 -1.49 3.39 -6.74
N ALA A 241 -2.51 3.47 -7.59
CA ALA A 241 -2.61 2.67 -8.81
C ALA A 241 -3.21 3.49 -9.97
N PRO A 242 -2.51 3.53 -11.13
CA PRO A 242 -1.17 3.03 -11.40
C PRO A 242 -0.08 3.91 -10.78
N PHE A 243 1.16 3.41 -10.73
CA PHE A 243 2.33 4.16 -10.26
C PHE A 243 3.06 4.89 -11.42
N ASP A 244 2.36 5.48 -12.31
CA ASP A 244 2.89 6.33 -13.41
C ASP A 244 2.20 7.70 -13.34
N PHE A 245 2.64 8.52 -12.40
CA PHE A 245 2.02 9.80 -12.11
C PHE A 245 3.03 10.88 -11.71
N VAL A 246 2.56 12.12 -11.71
CA VAL A 246 3.23 13.26 -11.11
C VAL A 246 2.41 13.81 -9.96
N THR A 247 3.08 14.23 -8.90
CA THR A 247 2.47 14.90 -7.76
C THR A 247 2.62 16.41 -7.92
N THR A 248 1.50 17.12 -7.89
CA THR A 248 1.48 18.59 -7.83
C THR A 248 1.12 19.01 -6.41
N MET A 249 1.93 19.86 -5.81
CA MET A 249 1.70 20.41 -4.47
C MET A 249 1.28 21.87 -4.60
N ASP A 250 0.30 22.26 -3.80
CA ASP A 250 -0.17 23.64 -3.75
C ASP A 250 0.87 24.54 -3.09
N HIS A 251 1.28 24.15 -1.89
CA HIS A 251 2.34 24.79 -1.14
C HIS A 251 3.03 23.75 -0.26
N ASP A 252 4.34 23.67 -0.28
CA ASP A 252 5.07 22.69 0.53
C ASP A 252 5.99 23.35 1.54
N PRO A 253 5.48 23.68 2.75
CA PRO A 253 6.32 24.15 3.85
C PRO A 253 7.10 23.01 4.54
N LEU A 254 6.84 21.73 4.18
CA LEU A 254 7.39 20.57 4.89
C LEU A 254 8.76 20.14 4.37
N GLY A 255 9.23 20.73 3.28
CA GLY A 255 10.44 20.26 2.60
C GLY A 255 10.16 19.07 1.66
N LYS A 256 11.02 18.92 0.65
CA LYS A 256 10.89 17.93 -0.40
C LYS A 256 11.85 16.76 -0.23
N ASN A 257 12.78 16.88 0.73
CA ASN A 257 13.86 15.93 0.88
C ASN A 257 13.46 14.78 1.78
N TRP A 258 13.81 13.58 1.33
CA TRP A 258 13.73 12.35 2.10
C TRP A 258 15.12 11.81 2.35
N TYR A 259 15.36 11.27 3.51
CA TYR A 259 16.64 10.74 3.94
C TYR A 259 16.52 9.27 4.28
N ILE A 260 17.58 8.51 4.01
CA ILE A 260 17.62 7.07 4.31
C ILE A 260 17.88 6.90 5.81
N LYS A 261 16.89 6.41 6.55
CA LYS A 261 16.95 6.20 8.00
C LYS A 261 18.11 5.26 8.36
N GLY A 262 18.83 5.60 9.44
CA GLY A 262 19.92 4.77 9.95
C GLY A 262 21.22 4.81 9.11
N THR A 263 21.34 5.76 8.17
CA THR A 263 22.58 5.94 7.40
C THR A 263 23.29 7.22 7.81
N ASP A 264 24.57 7.31 7.46
CA ASP A 264 25.40 8.51 7.61
C ASP A 264 26.08 8.81 6.27
N ASP A 265 26.06 10.09 5.84
CA ASP A 265 26.72 10.57 4.63
C ASP A 265 28.22 10.86 4.82
N GLY A 266 28.74 10.60 6.02
CA GLY A 266 30.10 10.91 6.43
C GLY A 266 30.27 12.26 7.15
N THR A 267 29.18 13.01 7.28
CA THR A 267 29.15 14.30 8.00
C THR A 267 28.27 14.28 9.26
N GLY A 268 27.77 13.09 9.64
CA GLY A 268 26.82 12.90 10.74
C GLY A 268 25.38 13.14 10.35
N LYS A 269 25.07 13.27 9.04
CA LYS A 269 23.72 13.43 8.52
C LYS A 269 23.27 12.17 7.78
N PRO A 270 21.96 11.84 7.83
CA PRO A 270 21.44 10.75 7.01
C PRO A 270 21.66 11.02 5.52
N LYS A 271 21.91 9.94 4.75
CA LYS A 271 22.06 10.05 3.30
C LYS A 271 20.75 10.52 2.65
N LEU A 272 20.86 11.51 1.80
CA LEU A 272 19.74 11.99 0.99
C LEU A 272 19.26 10.84 0.07
N TRP A 273 17.94 10.61 0.05
CA TRP A 273 17.32 9.72 -0.93
C TRP A 273 16.95 10.54 -2.17
N VAL A 274 17.53 10.15 -3.29
CA VAL A 274 17.22 10.77 -4.58
C VAL A 274 16.29 9.83 -5.32
N GLN A 275 15.11 10.34 -5.66
CA GLN A 275 14.12 9.63 -6.47
C GLN A 275 14.66 9.58 -7.92
N SER A 276 14.82 8.37 -8.46
CA SER A 276 15.37 8.14 -9.80
C SER A 276 14.30 8.22 -10.90
#